data_57b533f09cec73b9287493f34fa5e100
#
_entry.id   57b533f09cec73b9287493f34fa5e100
#
_cell.length_a   1.000
_cell.length_b   1.000
_cell.length_c   1.000
_cell.angle_alpha   90.00
_cell.angle_beta   90.00
_cell.angle_gamma   90.00
#
_symmetry.space_group_name_H-M   'P 1'
#
loop_
_entity.id
_entity.type
_entity.pdbx_description
1 polymer ?
#
loop_
_entity_poly.entity_id
_entity_poly.type
_entity_poly.pdbx_seq_one_letter_code
_entity_poly.pdbx_strand_id
1 'polypeptide(L)'
;VNEARRYRSPGGRFQGSSSDQRELRKHPELALDYVTAPPRMALYMEYSRRIYAIYLKYIAPEDIHVYSIDEVFLDVTSYLKTYGLTSEELARKMIREVLHETGITATAGIGTNLYLAKIAMDIMAKHVEPDEDGVRIAKLNARSYREKHWNYQPLTDLWSVDRGNEKKQEENG
;
A
#
# COMPACT_ATOMS: atom_id res chain seq x y z
N VAL A 1 5.61 12.99 -2.63
CA VAL A 1 6.96 13.59 -2.58
C VAL A 1 7.96 12.46 -2.59
N ASN A 2 8.51 12.13 -3.76
CA ASN A 2 9.55 11.10 -3.87
C ASN A 2 10.89 11.74 -3.48
N GLU A 3 11.22 11.71 -2.21
CA GLU A 3 12.58 11.92 -1.74
C GLU A 3 13.34 10.60 -1.88
N ALA A 4 14.23 10.51 -2.85
CA ALA A 4 15.18 9.41 -2.91
C ALA A 4 16.24 9.66 -1.82
N ARG A 5 16.15 8.95 -0.71
CA ARG A 5 17.07 9.07 0.41
C ARG A 5 18.13 8.01 0.31
N ARG A 6 19.38 8.41 0.16
CA ARG A 6 20.52 7.53 0.39
C ARG A 6 21.00 7.71 1.82
N TYR A 7 20.83 6.68 2.60
CA TYR A 7 21.27 6.65 3.98
C TYR A 7 22.56 5.83 4.11
N ARG A 8 23.57 6.41 4.73
CA ARG A 8 24.80 5.71 5.14
C ARG A 8 24.81 5.61 6.64
N SER A 9 24.22 4.58 7.19
CA SER A 9 24.47 4.16 8.57
C SER A 9 24.25 2.66 8.73
N PRO A 10 25.03 1.98 9.52
CA PRO A 10 24.73 0.59 9.90
C PRO A 10 23.59 0.58 10.91
N GLY A 11 22.37 0.32 10.44
CA GLY A 11 21.29 -0.15 11.28
C GLY A 11 20.14 0.78 11.68
N GLY A 12 19.94 1.96 11.09
CA GLY A 12 18.82 2.83 11.44
C GLY A 12 17.92 3.24 10.29
N ARG A 13 16.60 3.32 10.52
CA ARG A 13 15.60 3.88 9.58
C ARG A 13 15.37 5.35 9.90
N PHE A 14 15.62 6.24 8.94
CA PHE A 14 15.19 7.65 9.02
C PHE A 14 13.92 7.86 8.20
N GLN A 15 12.92 8.51 8.79
CA GLN A 15 11.62 8.76 8.16
C GLN A 15 11.44 10.22 7.68
N GLY A 16 12.45 11.09 7.85
CA GLY A 16 12.41 12.46 7.34
C GLY A 16 11.54 13.43 8.10
N SER A 17 11.26 13.15 9.35
CA SER A 17 10.49 14.01 10.23
C SER A 17 11.38 14.96 11.05
N SER A 18 10.77 15.89 11.79
CA SER A 18 11.49 16.75 12.75
C SER A 18 12.19 15.95 13.86
N SER A 19 11.75 14.71 14.12
CA SER A 19 12.42 13.77 15.03
C SER A 19 13.77 13.32 14.48
N ASP A 20 13.90 13.18 13.16
CA ASP A 20 15.14 12.75 12.52
C ASP A 20 16.25 13.81 12.64
N GLN A 21 15.90 15.09 12.61
CA GLN A 21 16.85 16.17 12.84
C GLN A 21 17.36 16.18 14.28
N ARG A 22 16.56 15.79 15.25
CA ARG A 22 17.00 15.64 16.65
C ARG A 22 17.94 14.44 16.80
N GLU A 23 17.66 13.36 16.09
CA GLU A 23 18.49 12.16 16.11
C GLU A 23 19.86 12.42 15.45
N LEU A 24 19.88 13.11 14.31
CA LEU A 24 21.12 13.53 13.66
C LEU A 24 22.01 14.43 14.55
N ARG A 25 21.41 15.27 15.38
CA ARG A 25 22.17 16.10 16.34
C ARG A 25 22.83 15.30 17.46
N LYS A 26 22.22 14.16 17.83
CA LYS A 26 22.79 13.25 18.85
C LYS A 26 23.86 12.33 18.27
N HIS A 27 23.85 12.12 16.97
CA HIS A 27 24.72 11.21 16.24
C HIS A 27 25.47 11.93 15.13
N PRO A 28 26.52 12.74 15.46
CA PRO A 28 27.25 13.52 14.47
C PRO A 28 28.02 12.67 13.45
N GLU A 29 28.18 11.37 13.72
CA GLU A 29 28.73 10.38 12.79
C GLU A 29 27.77 10.02 11.66
N LEU A 30 26.50 10.40 11.76
CA LEU A 30 25.47 10.16 10.74
C LEU A 30 25.38 11.33 9.76
N ALA A 31 25.48 11.06 8.48
CA ALA A 31 25.24 12.04 7.43
C ALA A 31 23.96 11.68 6.65
N LEU A 32 23.14 12.68 6.37
CA LEU A 32 21.97 12.56 5.53
C LEU A 32 22.30 13.08 4.12
N ASP A 33 22.29 12.19 3.14
CA ASP A 33 22.45 12.54 1.73
C ASP A 33 21.14 12.21 0.98
N TYR A 34 20.50 13.22 0.40
CA TYR A 34 19.25 13.08 -0.34
C TYR A 34 19.14 14.06 -1.49
N VAL A 35 18.43 13.65 -2.51
CA VAL A 35 18.05 14.53 -3.63
C VAL A 35 16.58 14.94 -3.46
N THR A 36 16.35 16.25 -3.38
CA THR A 36 15.01 16.82 -3.31
C THR A 36 14.46 17.01 -4.73
N ALA A 37 13.33 16.36 -5.02
CA ALA A 37 12.60 16.55 -6.26
C ALA A 37 11.31 17.35 -5.98
N PRO A 38 11.01 18.41 -6.75
CA PRO A 38 9.74 19.13 -6.59
C PRO A 38 8.56 18.24 -6.97
N PRO A 39 7.44 18.31 -6.23
CA PRO A 39 6.25 17.53 -6.56
C PRO A 39 5.64 17.98 -7.89
N ARG A 40 5.19 17.01 -8.69
CA ARG A 40 4.59 17.22 -10.01
C ARG A 40 3.15 16.74 -10.02
N MET A 41 2.26 17.39 -9.27
CA MET A 41 0.89 16.95 -9.03
C MET A 41 0.08 16.73 -10.30
N ALA A 42 0.22 17.60 -11.31
CA ALA A 42 -0.45 17.42 -12.60
C ALA A 42 -0.06 16.10 -13.30
N LEU A 43 1.23 15.75 -13.26
CA LEU A 43 1.72 14.47 -13.76
C LEU A 43 1.15 13.28 -12.98
N TYR A 44 1.11 13.38 -11.64
CA TYR A 44 0.59 12.29 -10.82
C TYR A 44 -0.89 12.04 -11.11
N MET A 45 -1.69 13.10 -11.29
CA MET A 45 -3.09 13.01 -11.69
C MET A 45 -3.27 12.44 -13.09
N GLU A 46 -2.38 12.75 -14.03
CA GLU A 46 -2.40 12.17 -15.37
C GLU A 46 -2.19 10.65 -15.30
N TYR A 47 -1.16 10.20 -14.59
CA TYR A 47 -0.90 8.76 -14.42
C TYR A 47 -2.00 8.05 -13.66
N SER A 48 -2.56 8.67 -12.61
CA SER A 48 -3.72 8.14 -11.90
C SER A 48 -4.90 7.88 -12.84
N ARG A 49 -5.23 8.84 -13.72
CA ARG A 49 -6.31 8.66 -14.72
C ARG A 49 -5.99 7.56 -15.74
N ARG A 50 -4.73 7.45 -16.17
CA ARG A 50 -4.31 6.37 -17.10
C ARG A 50 -4.48 5.01 -16.45
N ILE A 51 -4.07 4.85 -15.19
CA ILE A 51 -4.22 3.61 -14.42
C ILE A 51 -5.70 3.31 -14.18
N TYR A 52 -6.50 4.30 -13.82
CA TYR A 52 -7.95 4.13 -13.67
C TYR A 52 -8.62 3.66 -14.97
N ALA A 53 -8.20 4.20 -16.11
CA ALA A 53 -8.71 3.77 -17.42
C ALA A 53 -8.37 2.30 -17.73
N ILE A 54 -7.25 1.77 -17.22
CA ILE A 54 -6.91 0.35 -17.32
C ILE A 54 -7.88 -0.49 -16.49
N TYR A 55 -8.17 -0.08 -15.26
CA TYR A 55 -9.14 -0.80 -14.41
C TYR A 55 -10.54 -0.85 -15.04
N LEU A 56 -10.97 0.23 -15.72
CA LEU A 56 -12.25 0.27 -16.44
C LEU A 56 -12.37 -0.73 -17.61
N LYS A 57 -11.27 -1.29 -18.10
CA LYS A 57 -11.30 -2.39 -19.08
C LYS A 57 -11.82 -3.71 -18.49
N TYR A 58 -11.74 -3.84 -17.16
CA TYR A 58 -12.05 -5.06 -16.41
C TYR A 58 -13.27 -4.93 -15.52
N ILE A 59 -13.45 -3.79 -14.89
CA ILE A 59 -14.41 -3.53 -13.81
C ILE A 59 -15.25 -2.32 -14.18
N ALA A 60 -16.56 -2.40 -13.98
CA ALA A 60 -17.46 -1.28 -14.21
C ALA A 60 -17.21 -0.15 -13.18
N PRO A 61 -17.44 1.11 -13.57
CA PRO A 61 -17.11 2.25 -12.72
C PRO A 61 -17.88 2.25 -11.38
N GLU A 62 -19.08 1.68 -11.31
CA GLU A 62 -19.87 1.53 -10.08
C GLU A 62 -19.24 0.60 -9.04
N ASP A 63 -18.38 -0.33 -9.46
CA ASP A 63 -17.65 -1.28 -8.62
C ASP A 63 -16.21 -0.82 -8.31
N ILE A 64 -15.84 0.40 -8.73
CA ILE A 64 -14.56 1.03 -8.45
C ILE A 64 -14.75 2.21 -7.50
N HIS A 65 -14.20 2.11 -6.29
CA HIS A 65 -14.15 3.21 -5.34
C HIS A 65 -12.75 3.84 -5.33
N VAL A 66 -12.64 5.07 -5.84
CA VAL A 66 -11.39 5.85 -5.79
C VAL A 66 -11.19 6.37 -4.37
N TYR A 67 -10.19 5.83 -3.68
CA TYR A 67 -9.88 6.20 -2.30
C TYR A 67 -8.91 7.40 -2.24
N SER A 68 -7.89 7.39 -3.09
CA SER A 68 -6.91 8.47 -3.20
C SER A 68 -6.39 8.59 -4.64
N ILE A 69 -5.40 9.45 -4.87
CA ILE A 69 -4.78 9.64 -6.18
C ILE A 69 -4.07 8.37 -6.70
N ASP A 70 -3.66 7.47 -5.79
CA ASP A 70 -2.86 6.29 -6.05
C ASP A 70 -3.48 4.99 -5.52
N GLU A 71 -4.67 5.07 -4.92
CA GLU A 71 -5.36 3.91 -4.34
C GLU A 71 -6.82 3.82 -4.78
N VAL A 72 -7.23 2.60 -5.14
CA VAL A 72 -8.62 2.26 -5.46
C VAL A 72 -9.04 0.98 -4.77
N PHE A 73 -10.31 0.87 -4.44
CA PHE A 73 -10.95 -0.40 -4.07
C PHE A 73 -11.78 -0.89 -5.25
N LEU A 74 -11.69 -2.18 -5.54
CA LEU A 74 -12.40 -2.83 -6.63
C LEU A 74 -13.25 -3.97 -6.04
N ASP A 75 -14.57 -3.94 -6.23
CA ASP A 75 -15.40 -5.13 -5.99
C ASP A 75 -15.33 -6.04 -7.21
N VAL A 76 -14.59 -7.12 -7.08
CA VAL A 76 -14.38 -8.08 -8.18
C VAL A 76 -15.30 -9.30 -8.09
N THR A 77 -16.20 -9.35 -7.11
CA THR A 77 -17.00 -10.55 -6.79
C THR A 77 -17.80 -11.08 -7.99
N SER A 78 -18.51 -10.22 -8.69
CA SER A 78 -19.33 -10.59 -9.85
C SER A 78 -18.51 -10.94 -11.09
N TYR A 79 -17.28 -10.45 -11.18
CA TYR A 79 -16.41 -10.57 -12.36
C TYR A 79 -15.63 -11.87 -12.41
N LEU A 80 -15.33 -12.49 -11.26
CA LEU A 80 -14.51 -13.70 -11.17
C LEU A 80 -15.09 -14.84 -12.01
N LYS A 81 -16.40 -15.04 -11.95
CA LYS A 81 -17.09 -16.07 -12.75
C LYS A 81 -17.04 -15.75 -14.25
N THR A 82 -17.23 -14.51 -14.61
CA THR A 82 -17.24 -14.04 -16.01
C THR A 82 -15.86 -14.22 -16.66
N TYR A 83 -14.81 -13.91 -15.93
CA TYR A 83 -13.43 -14.07 -16.42
C TYR A 83 -12.89 -15.48 -16.25
N GLY A 84 -13.53 -16.34 -15.44
CA GLY A 84 -13.00 -17.66 -15.10
C GLY A 84 -11.69 -17.59 -14.32
N LEU A 85 -11.47 -16.53 -13.56
CA LEU A 85 -10.25 -16.23 -12.81
C LEU A 85 -10.51 -16.16 -11.31
N THR A 86 -9.50 -16.48 -10.54
CA THR A 86 -9.45 -16.15 -9.11
C THR A 86 -9.22 -14.64 -8.91
N SER A 87 -9.50 -14.13 -7.72
CA SER A 87 -9.22 -12.73 -7.38
C SER A 87 -7.74 -12.38 -7.51
N GLU A 88 -6.84 -13.32 -7.21
CA GLU A 88 -5.39 -13.10 -7.36
C GLU A 88 -4.96 -13.04 -8.83
N GLU A 89 -5.48 -13.93 -9.66
CA GLU A 89 -5.19 -13.94 -11.09
C GLU A 89 -5.71 -12.67 -11.78
N LEU A 90 -6.92 -12.22 -11.41
CA LEU A 90 -7.47 -10.98 -11.95
C LEU A 90 -6.67 -9.76 -11.49
N ALA A 91 -6.32 -9.67 -10.20
CA ALA A 91 -5.47 -8.59 -9.68
C ALA A 91 -4.10 -8.58 -10.38
N ARG A 92 -3.46 -9.73 -10.51
CA ARG A 92 -2.17 -9.88 -11.21
C ARG A 92 -2.25 -9.43 -12.66
N LYS A 93 -3.32 -9.82 -13.36
CA LYS A 93 -3.55 -9.43 -14.75
C LYS A 93 -3.67 -7.91 -14.88
N MET A 94 -4.45 -7.26 -14.04
CA MET A 94 -4.61 -5.79 -14.04
C MET A 94 -3.29 -5.09 -13.72
N ILE A 95 -2.55 -5.53 -12.69
CA ILE A 95 -1.27 -4.93 -12.29
C ILE A 95 -0.22 -5.06 -13.39
N ARG A 96 -0.14 -6.21 -14.07
CA ARG A 96 0.77 -6.40 -15.22
C ARG A 96 0.44 -5.47 -16.37
N GLU A 97 -0.83 -5.23 -16.65
CA GLU A 97 -1.24 -4.27 -17.68
C GLU A 97 -0.87 -2.83 -17.29
N VAL A 98 -1.07 -2.46 -16.01
CA VAL A 98 -0.61 -1.18 -15.47
C VAL A 98 0.90 -1.02 -15.66
N LEU A 99 1.68 -2.02 -15.29
CA LEU A 99 3.14 -2.01 -15.48
C LEU A 99 3.52 -1.85 -16.96
N HIS A 100 2.90 -2.64 -17.83
CA HIS A 100 3.18 -2.61 -19.27
C HIS A 100 2.86 -1.24 -19.91
N GLU A 101 1.73 -0.63 -19.54
CA GLU A 101 1.29 0.63 -20.14
C GLU A 101 1.92 1.88 -19.50
N THR A 102 2.33 1.80 -18.24
CA THR A 102 2.80 3.00 -17.51
C THR A 102 4.21 2.89 -16.98
N GLY A 103 4.79 1.69 -16.92
CA GLY A 103 6.08 1.44 -16.26
C GLY A 103 6.00 1.49 -14.73
N ILE A 104 4.79 1.58 -14.14
CA ILE A 104 4.57 1.68 -12.70
C ILE A 104 4.08 0.33 -12.17
N THR A 105 4.74 -0.20 -11.15
CA THR A 105 4.28 -1.38 -10.43
C THR A 105 3.20 -1.00 -9.42
N ALA A 106 2.29 -1.92 -9.13
CA ALA A 106 1.28 -1.78 -8.10
C ALA A 106 1.29 -2.98 -7.14
N THR A 107 0.75 -2.76 -5.95
CA THR A 107 0.58 -3.78 -4.92
C THR A 107 -0.90 -3.98 -4.66
N ALA A 108 -1.36 -5.21 -4.46
CA ALA A 108 -2.74 -5.49 -4.16
C ALA A 108 -2.93 -6.23 -2.83
N GLY A 109 -3.93 -5.79 -2.08
CA GLY A 109 -4.49 -6.53 -0.95
C GLY A 109 -5.86 -7.10 -1.33
N ILE A 110 -6.07 -8.37 -1.10
CA ILE A 110 -7.33 -9.06 -1.38
C ILE A 110 -7.99 -9.41 -0.05
N GLY A 111 -9.22 -8.97 0.15
CA GLY A 111 -10.00 -9.22 1.36
C GLY A 111 -11.44 -9.59 1.04
N THR A 112 -12.14 -10.22 2.00
CA THR A 112 -13.57 -10.50 1.91
C THR A 112 -14.45 -9.28 2.21
N ASN A 113 -13.83 -8.18 2.57
CA ASN A 113 -14.43 -6.85 2.70
C ASN A 113 -13.32 -5.79 2.53
N LEU A 114 -13.72 -4.53 2.44
CA LEU A 114 -12.86 -3.38 2.21
C LEU A 114 -11.77 -3.23 3.30
N TYR A 115 -12.12 -3.42 4.58
CA TYR A 115 -11.16 -3.34 5.68
C TYR A 115 -10.07 -4.40 5.56
N LEU A 116 -10.44 -5.66 5.35
CA LEU A 116 -9.47 -6.76 5.21
C LEU A 116 -8.62 -6.62 3.95
N ALA A 117 -9.18 -6.09 2.85
CA ALA A 117 -8.39 -5.79 1.65
C ALA A 117 -7.33 -4.71 1.94
N LYS A 118 -7.69 -3.64 2.66
CA LYS A 118 -6.76 -2.57 3.03
C LYS A 118 -5.67 -3.08 3.97
N ILE A 119 -6.02 -3.86 4.99
CA ILE A 119 -5.04 -4.47 5.91
C ILE A 119 -4.11 -5.44 5.15
N ALA A 120 -4.65 -6.28 4.25
CA ALA A 120 -3.84 -7.16 3.42
C ALA A 120 -2.82 -6.38 2.59
N MET A 121 -3.21 -5.23 2.03
CA MET A 121 -2.32 -4.37 1.26
C MET A 121 -1.26 -3.70 2.14
N ASP A 122 -1.65 -3.02 3.22
CA ASP A 122 -0.75 -2.18 4.00
C ASP A 122 0.22 -2.99 4.88
N ILE A 123 -0.28 -4.06 5.49
CA ILE A 123 0.48 -4.84 6.47
C ILE A 123 1.19 -6.04 5.83
N MET A 124 0.56 -6.71 4.86
CA MET A 124 1.08 -7.96 4.34
C MET A 124 1.75 -7.80 2.99
N ALA A 125 1.07 -7.24 1.98
CA ALA A 125 1.55 -7.24 0.61
C ALA A 125 2.86 -6.46 0.43
N LYS A 126 3.09 -5.42 1.22
CA LYS A 126 4.35 -4.64 1.20
C LYS A 126 5.57 -5.46 1.65
N HIS A 127 5.36 -6.55 2.39
CA HIS A 127 6.41 -7.44 2.92
C HIS A 127 6.49 -8.79 2.18
N VAL A 128 5.59 -9.04 1.23
CA VAL A 128 5.66 -10.23 0.36
C VAL A 128 6.76 -10.03 -0.67
N GLU A 129 7.53 -11.07 -0.94
CA GLU A 129 8.50 -11.07 -2.04
C GLU A 129 7.76 -10.84 -3.37
N PRO A 130 8.24 -9.92 -4.22
CA PRO A 130 7.65 -9.68 -5.52
C PRO A 130 7.83 -10.90 -6.42
N ASP A 131 6.88 -11.12 -7.33
CA ASP A 131 7.09 -12.06 -8.42
C ASP A 131 8.08 -11.52 -9.46
N GLU A 132 8.30 -12.25 -10.54
CA GLU A 132 9.23 -11.90 -11.62
C GLU A 132 8.93 -10.54 -12.29
N ASP A 133 7.68 -10.09 -12.24
CA ASP A 133 7.24 -8.78 -12.74
C ASP A 133 7.19 -7.70 -11.65
N GLY A 134 7.67 -8.00 -10.45
CA GLY A 134 7.63 -7.08 -9.31
C GLY A 134 6.26 -6.93 -8.64
N VAL A 135 5.30 -7.80 -8.98
CA VAL A 135 3.94 -7.76 -8.42
C VAL A 135 3.92 -8.35 -7.02
N ARG A 136 3.29 -7.64 -6.10
CA ARG A 136 3.08 -8.06 -4.71
C ARG A 136 1.59 -8.16 -4.42
N ILE A 137 1.14 -9.34 -4.04
CA ILE A 137 -0.26 -9.60 -3.69
C ILE A 137 -0.33 -10.32 -2.35
N ALA A 138 -1.20 -9.85 -1.46
CA ALA A 138 -1.53 -10.57 -0.22
C ALA A 138 -3.03 -10.76 -0.10
N LYS A 139 -3.44 -11.81 0.61
CA LYS A 139 -4.83 -12.18 0.80
C LYS A 139 -5.15 -12.37 2.27
N LEU A 140 -6.27 -11.80 2.72
CA LEU A 140 -6.72 -11.85 4.09
C LEU A 140 -8.23 -12.08 4.14
N ASN A 141 -8.66 -13.00 4.99
CA ASN A 141 -10.05 -13.19 5.36
C ASN A 141 -10.21 -13.09 6.89
N ALA A 142 -11.45 -13.07 7.38
CA ALA A 142 -11.71 -12.90 8.80
C ALA A 142 -11.06 -13.98 9.69
N ARG A 143 -10.94 -15.21 9.20
CA ARG A 143 -10.28 -16.30 9.94
C ARG A 143 -8.78 -16.07 10.00
N SER A 144 -8.13 -15.88 8.87
CA SER A 144 -6.67 -15.64 8.82
C SER A 144 -6.25 -14.35 9.52
N TYR A 145 -7.12 -13.32 9.54
CA TYR A 145 -6.90 -12.12 10.33
C TYR A 145 -6.84 -12.42 11.83
N ARG A 146 -7.83 -13.18 12.36
CA ARG A 146 -7.85 -13.57 13.77
C ARG A 146 -6.66 -14.45 14.15
N GLU A 147 -6.28 -15.39 13.28
CA GLU A 147 -5.19 -16.33 13.57
C GLU A 147 -3.81 -15.66 13.55
N LYS A 148 -3.57 -14.67 12.69
CA LYS A 148 -2.24 -14.14 12.43
C LYS A 148 -2.03 -12.68 12.87
N HIS A 149 -3.09 -11.88 12.93
CA HIS A 149 -3.01 -10.43 13.11
C HIS A 149 -3.87 -9.91 14.28
N TRP A 150 -4.51 -10.79 15.08
CA TRP A 150 -5.33 -10.34 16.21
C TRP A 150 -4.54 -9.53 17.24
N ASN A 151 -3.29 -9.90 17.48
CA ASN A 151 -2.38 -9.24 18.40
C ASN A 151 -1.35 -8.36 17.67
N TYR A 152 -1.69 -7.87 16.48
CA TYR A 152 -0.76 -7.03 15.70
C TYR A 152 -0.46 -5.72 16.45
N GLN A 153 0.82 -5.35 16.49
CA GLN A 153 1.31 -4.12 17.10
C GLN A 153 2.31 -3.41 16.14
N PRO A 154 2.38 -2.09 16.13
CA PRO A 154 1.50 -1.16 16.86
C PRO A 154 0.11 -1.08 16.21
N LEU A 155 -0.92 -0.84 17.01
CA LEU A 155 -2.30 -0.73 16.51
C LEU A 155 -2.49 0.45 15.52
N THR A 156 -1.67 1.48 15.66
CA THR A 156 -1.67 2.66 14.76
C THR A 156 -1.26 2.37 13.31
N ASP A 157 -0.69 1.20 13.02
CA ASP A 157 -0.43 0.75 11.66
C ASP A 157 -1.69 0.22 10.97
N LEU A 158 -2.72 -0.11 11.76
CA LEU A 158 -3.99 -0.58 11.22
C LEU A 158 -4.82 0.59 10.70
N TRP A 159 -5.43 0.40 9.56
CA TRP A 159 -6.25 1.42 8.92
C TRP A 159 -7.37 1.93 9.83
N SER A 160 -7.54 3.24 9.90
CA SER A 160 -8.51 3.95 10.74
C SER A 160 -8.26 3.86 12.27
N VAL A 161 -7.08 3.40 12.70
CA VAL A 161 -6.69 3.45 14.11
C VAL A 161 -5.73 4.62 14.32
N ASP A 162 -6.16 5.59 15.14
CA ASP A 162 -5.32 6.71 15.56
C ASP A 162 -4.72 6.48 16.96
N ARG A 163 -3.75 7.33 17.33
CA ARG A 163 -3.09 7.26 18.65
C ARG A 163 -4.06 7.44 19.83
N GLY A 164 -5.19 8.13 19.63
CA GLY A 164 -6.20 8.30 20.68
C GLY A 164 -6.97 7.01 20.93
N ASN A 165 -7.26 6.27 19.87
CA ASN A 165 -7.93 4.96 19.97
C ASN A 165 -6.99 3.89 20.53
N GLU A 166 -5.71 3.89 20.18
CA GLU A 166 -4.68 3.00 20.72
C GLU A 166 -4.62 3.13 22.26
N LYS A 167 -4.46 4.36 22.79
CA LYS A 167 -4.42 4.60 24.25
C LYS A 167 -5.66 4.12 24.99
N LYS A 168 -6.86 4.33 24.40
CA LYS A 168 -8.11 3.85 25.02
C LYS A 168 -8.20 2.32 25.09
N GLN A 169 -7.62 1.63 24.12
CA GLN A 169 -7.59 0.16 24.13
C GLN A 169 -6.57 -0.36 25.14
N GLU A 170 -5.41 0.26 25.28
CA GLU A 170 -4.40 -0.08 26.27
C GLU A 170 -4.90 0.15 27.73
N GLU A 171 -5.71 1.20 27.95
CA GLU A 171 -6.30 1.51 29.27
C GLU A 171 -7.45 0.57 29.65
N ASN A 172 -8.11 -0.10 28.72
CA ASN A 172 -9.28 -0.95 28.93
C ASN A 172 -9.01 -2.46 28.76
N GLY A 173 -7.81 -2.87 28.41
CA GLY A 173 -7.40 -4.27 28.27
C GLY A 173 -6.55 -4.73 29.41
#